data_1c24a7efb39e31376c6f873b2eaec80d
#
_entry.id   1c24a7efb39e31376c6f873b2eaec80d
#
_cell.length_a   1.000
_cell.length_b   1.000
_cell.length_c   1.000
_cell.angle_alpha   90.00
_cell.angle_beta   90.00
_cell.angle_gamma   90.00
#
_symmetry.space_group_name_H-M   'P 1'
#
loop_
_entity.id
_entity.type
_entity.pdbx_description
1 polymer ?
#
loop_
_entity_poly.entity_id
_entity_poly.type
_entity_poly.pdbx_seq_one_letter_code
_entity_poly.pdbx_strand_id
1 'polypeptide(L)'
;MCGIAGMIGDYSSLDVKNLSNSMHHRGPDGINSYKKKNFCLIHSLLKIMDLSDNSVQPMIDERNGNVIIFNGSIYNYKILKQKFFSGTKFKSNTDTEVILFMYEKFGLDLFKHIKGMFAFALYDKKSNKIILGRDRYGIKPLFYFSNE
;
A
#
# COMPACT_ATOMS: atom_id res chain seq x y z
N MET A 1 -12.85 -6.08 -3.58
CA MET A 1 -11.95 -5.00 -3.08
C MET A 1 -10.81 -5.66 -2.35
N CYS A 2 -9.58 -5.18 -2.56
CA CYS A 2 -8.37 -5.71 -1.93
C CYS A 2 -8.46 -5.74 -0.40
N GLY A 3 -7.68 -6.63 0.22
CA GLY A 3 -7.44 -6.65 1.65
C GLY A 3 -6.01 -6.22 1.96
N ILE A 4 -5.81 -5.47 3.04
CA ILE A 4 -4.49 -5.13 3.56
C ILE A 4 -4.40 -5.51 5.02
N ALA A 5 -3.27 -6.06 5.43
CA ALA A 5 -2.96 -6.34 6.81
C ALA A 5 -1.45 -6.24 7.07
N GLY A 6 -1.07 -6.12 8.32
CA GLY A 6 0.33 -6.12 8.72
C GLY A 6 0.51 -6.43 10.19
N MET A 7 1.71 -6.81 10.53
CA MET A 7 2.16 -7.06 11.91
C MET A 7 3.49 -6.34 12.12
N ILE A 8 3.67 -5.76 13.28
CA ILE A 8 4.92 -5.12 13.72
C ILE A 8 5.32 -5.78 15.06
N GLY A 9 6.59 -6.10 15.20
CA GLY A 9 7.13 -6.88 16.31
C GLY A 9 7.45 -8.31 15.88
N ASP A 10 7.54 -9.21 16.87
CA ASP A 10 7.79 -10.62 16.61
C ASP A 10 6.54 -11.29 16.04
N TYR A 11 6.71 -12.06 14.99
CA TYR A 11 5.64 -12.83 14.35
C TYR A 11 6.18 -14.15 13.79
N SER A 12 5.32 -15.15 13.72
CA SER A 12 5.64 -16.44 13.14
C SER A 12 5.13 -16.59 11.71
N SER A 13 5.60 -17.61 11.00
CA SER A 13 5.05 -17.99 9.70
C SER A 13 3.57 -18.43 9.78
N LEU A 14 3.17 -18.97 10.92
CA LEU A 14 1.78 -19.37 11.18
C LEU A 14 0.87 -18.15 11.30
N ASP A 15 1.34 -17.08 11.97
CA ASP A 15 0.58 -15.84 12.10
C ASP A 15 0.34 -15.20 10.72
N VAL A 16 1.36 -15.18 9.86
CA VAL A 16 1.23 -14.70 8.48
C VAL A 16 0.21 -15.53 7.69
N LYS A 17 0.25 -16.86 7.82
CA LYS A 17 -0.67 -17.77 7.14
C LYS A 17 -2.12 -17.54 7.61
N ASN A 18 -2.33 -17.47 8.92
CA ASN A 18 -3.66 -17.27 9.50
C ASN A 18 -4.26 -15.94 9.08
N LEU A 19 -3.47 -14.85 9.13
CA LEU A 19 -3.91 -13.53 8.71
C LEU A 19 -4.19 -13.48 7.20
N SER A 20 -3.37 -14.13 6.38
CA SER A 20 -3.60 -14.26 4.93
C SER A 20 -4.91 -14.99 4.64
N ASN A 21 -5.15 -16.12 5.30
CA ASN A 21 -6.37 -16.91 5.11
C ASN A 21 -7.63 -16.11 5.50
N SER A 22 -7.57 -15.33 6.58
CA SER A 22 -8.71 -14.51 7.01
C SER A 22 -9.08 -13.42 6.00
N MET A 23 -8.14 -13.01 5.13
CA MET A 23 -8.36 -11.99 4.12
C MET A 23 -8.69 -12.54 2.73
N HIS A 24 -8.69 -13.84 2.51
CA HIS A 24 -8.91 -14.45 1.19
C HIS A 24 -10.22 -13.97 0.53
N HIS A 25 -11.28 -13.81 1.33
CA HIS A 25 -12.58 -13.31 0.85
C HIS A 25 -12.54 -11.87 0.29
N ARG A 26 -11.49 -11.10 0.61
CA ARG A 26 -11.30 -9.72 0.14
C ARG A 26 -10.63 -9.65 -1.23
N GLY A 27 -9.79 -10.62 -1.54
CA GLY A 27 -9.05 -10.65 -2.79
C GLY A 27 -8.62 -12.07 -3.14
N PRO A 28 -9.50 -12.81 -3.83
CA PRO A 28 -9.26 -14.20 -4.19
C PRO A 28 -8.22 -14.39 -5.30
N ASP A 29 -7.83 -13.32 -6.00
CA ASP A 29 -6.94 -13.38 -7.16
C ASP A 29 -5.46 -13.54 -6.79
N GLY A 30 -5.12 -13.39 -5.50
CA GLY A 30 -3.77 -13.63 -5.00
C GLY A 30 -3.52 -13.02 -3.63
N ILE A 31 -2.61 -13.62 -2.89
CA ILE A 31 -2.15 -13.13 -1.60
C ILE A 31 -0.63 -13.07 -1.62
N ASN A 32 -0.08 -11.90 -1.35
CA ASN A 32 1.35 -11.68 -1.29
C ASN A 32 1.75 -11.00 0.02
N SER A 33 3.00 -11.19 0.41
CA SER A 33 3.53 -10.58 1.62
C SER A 33 4.96 -10.07 1.43
N TYR A 34 5.27 -8.96 2.09
CA TYR A 34 6.62 -8.45 2.26
C TYR A 34 7.03 -8.63 3.72
N LYS A 35 8.12 -9.36 3.95
CA LYS A 35 8.55 -9.79 5.28
C LYS A 35 9.91 -9.21 5.64
N LYS A 36 10.03 -8.71 6.85
CA LYS A 36 11.26 -8.33 7.54
C LYS A 36 11.30 -9.01 8.91
N LYS A 37 12.45 -8.99 9.58
CA LYS A 37 12.59 -9.61 10.90
C LYS A 37 11.52 -9.16 11.91
N ASN A 38 11.16 -7.88 11.88
CA ASN A 38 10.31 -7.23 12.87
C ASN A 38 9.01 -6.65 12.31
N PHE A 39 8.65 -6.96 11.06
CA PHE A 39 7.34 -6.63 10.53
C PHE A 39 7.00 -7.43 9.26
N CYS A 40 5.72 -7.54 8.99
CA CYS A 40 5.18 -8.12 7.76
C CYS A 40 4.04 -7.25 7.24
N LEU A 41 4.02 -7.01 5.91
CA LEU A 41 2.91 -6.39 5.20
C LEU A 41 2.29 -7.45 4.27
N ILE A 42 0.96 -7.57 4.29
CA ILE A 42 0.21 -8.58 3.53
C ILE A 42 -0.85 -7.88 2.68
N HIS A 43 -0.96 -8.30 1.44
CA HIS A 43 -1.96 -7.81 0.50
C HIS A 43 -2.73 -8.97 -0.11
N SER A 44 -4.06 -8.90 -0.05
CA SER A 44 -5.00 -9.80 -0.73
C SER A 44 -5.56 -9.07 -1.94
N LEU A 45 -5.24 -9.57 -3.13
CA LEU A 45 -5.46 -8.90 -4.41
C LEU A 45 -6.83 -9.24 -4.99
N LEU A 46 -7.57 -8.20 -5.39
CA LEU A 46 -8.66 -8.31 -6.36
C LEU A 46 -8.28 -7.46 -7.59
N LYS A 47 -8.03 -8.10 -8.72
CA LYS A 47 -7.60 -7.44 -9.96
C LYS A 47 -8.76 -6.69 -10.60
N ILE A 48 -8.73 -5.34 -10.57
CA ILE A 48 -9.79 -4.48 -11.11
C ILE A 48 -9.25 -3.49 -12.16
N MET A 49 -8.14 -2.81 -11.86
CA MET A 49 -7.65 -1.68 -12.69
C MET A 49 -6.53 -2.06 -13.64
N ASP A 50 -5.57 -2.84 -13.20
CA ASP A 50 -4.43 -3.28 -13.98
C ASP A 50 -4.26 -4.78 -13.78
N LEU A 51 -4.38 -5.54 -14.86
CA LEU A 51 -4.28 -7.01 -14.83
C LEU A 51 -2.83 -7.50 -14.98
N SER A 52 -1.88 -6.58 -15.17
CA SER A 52 -0.46 -6.93 -15.29
C SER A 52 0.16 -7.24 -13.94
N ASP A 53 1.28 -7.97 -13.95
CA ASP A 53 2.06 -8.28 -12.75
C ASP A 53 2.71 -7.03 -12.13
N ASN A 54 2.78 -5.92 -12.86
CA ASN A 54 3.30 -4.64 -12.35
C ASN A 54 2.36 -3.98 -11.32
N SER A 55 1.12 -4.44 -11.20
CA SER A 55 0.13 -3.97 -10.22
C SER A 55 0.13 -4.74 -8.90
N VAL A 56 0.93 -5.80 -8.81
CA VAL A 56 1.00 -6.66 -7.63
C VAL A 56 1.52 -5.90 -6.42
N GLN A 57 0.89 -6.16 -5.27
CA GLN A 57 1.29 -5.60 -3.98
C GLN A 57 1.63 -6.75 -3.00
N PRO A 58 2.49 -6.51 -2.01
CA PRO A 58 3.15 -5.25 -1.65
C PRO A 58 4.03 -4.71 -2.78
N MET A 59 3.82 -3.44 -3.16
CA MET A 59 4.56 -2.79 -4.22
C MET A 59 5.84 -2.17 -3.67
N ILE A 60 6.96 -2.47 -4.31
CA ILE A 60 8.29 -1.98 -3.90
C ILE A 60 8.73 -0.89 -4.86
N ASP A 61 9.09 0.27 -4.32
CA ASP A 61 9.78 1.29 -5.08
C ASP A 61 11.27 0.94 -5.15
N GLU A 62 11.72 0.48 -6.31
CA GLU A 62 13.10 0.06 -6.50
C GLU A 62 14.13 1.20 -6.38
N ARG A 63 13.69 2.47 -6.48
CA ARG A 63 14.57 3.64 -6.40
C ARG A 63 15.05 3.90 -4.97
N ASN A 64 14.20 3.63 -3.97
CA ASN A 64 14.49 3.93 -2.56
C ASN A 64 14.20 2.76 -1.61
N GLY A 65 13.52 1.71 -2.10
CA GLY A 65 13.17 0.51 -1.34
C GLY A 65 11.97 0.69 -0.40
N ASN A 66 11.19 1.74 -0.57
CA ASN A 66 9.91 1.91 0.12
C ASN A 66 8.92 0.84 -0.36
N VAL A 67 8.02 0.44 0.53
CA VAL A 67 7.04 -0.61 0.24
C VAL A 67 5.65 -0.16 0.66
N ILE A 68 4.66 -0.40 -0.19
CA ILE A 68 3.26 -0.04 0.11
C ILE A 68 2.32 -1.23 -0.09
N ILE A 69 1.36 -1.35 0.81
CA ILE A 69 0.10 -2.06 0.61
C ILE A 69 -1.05 -1.07 0.66
N PHE A 70 -1.96 -1.17 -0.29
CA PHE A 70 -3.00 -0.18 -0.53
C PHE A 70 -4.34 -0.85 -0.89
N ASN A 71 -5.40 -0.37 -0.26
CA ASN A 71 -6.78 -0.72 -0.57
C ASN A 71 -7.57 0.56 -0.83
N GLY A 72 -7.92 0.84 -2.07
CA GLY A 72 -8.66 2.05 -2.38
C GLY A 72 -8.62 2.46 -3.84
N SER A 73 -8.86 3.76 -4.07
CA SER A 73 -8.68 4.42 -5.35
C SER A 73 -8.37 5.90 -5.13
N ILE A 74 -7.28 6.38 -5.76
CA ILE A 74 -6.91 7.79 -5.80
C ILE A 74 -7.48 8.40 -7.07
N TYR A 75 -8.59 9.10 -6.94
CA TYR A 75 -9.36 9.60 -8.09
C TYR A 75 -8.59 10.55 -9.01
N ASN A 76 -7.69 11.34 -8.44
CA ASN A 76 -6.91 12.35 -9.16
C ASN A 76 -5.49 11.88 -9.53
N TYR A 77 -5.20 10.58 -9.52
CA TYR A 77 -3.84 10.07 -9.76
C TYR A 77 -3.26 10.48 -11.11
N LYS A 78 -4.08 10.53 -12.18
CA LYS A 78 -3.64 10.96 -13.52
C LYS A 78 -3.23 12.44 -13.51
N ILE A 79 -4.00 13.29 -12.81
CA ILE A 79 -3.69 14.72 -12.65
C ILE A 79 -2.38 14.89 -11.88
N LEU A 80 -2.18 14.10 -10.81
CA LEU A 80 -0.94 14.12 -10.03
C LEU A 80 0.27 13.70 -10.85
N LYS A 81 0.14 12.63 -11.66
CA LYS A 81 1.19 12.21 -12.62
C LYS A 81 1.57 13.36 -13.54
N GLN A 82 0.60 13.99 -14.18
CA GLN A 82 0.85 15.07 -15.12
C GLN A 82 1.47 16.31 -14.45
N LYS A 83 0.94 16.69 -13.30
CA LYS A 83 1.34 17.93 -12.60
C LYS A 83 2.74 17.83 -11.97
N PHE A 84 3.08 16.71 -11.36
CA PHE A 84 4.28 16.59 -10.53
C PHE A 84 5.37 15.69 -11.10
N PHE A 85 5.03 14.85 -12.08
CA PHE A 85 5.89 13.80 -12.59
C PHE A 85 5.85 13.72 -14.12
N SER A 86 5.66 14.85 -14.81
CA SER A 86 5.74 14.94 -16.26
C SER A 86 7.10 14.44 -16.75
N GLY A 87 7.10 13.51 -17.70
CA GLY A 87 8.34 12.87 -18.19
C GLY A 87 8.87 11.72 -17.32
N THR A 88 8.28 11.46 -16.15
CA THR A 88 8.68 10.32 -15.32
C THR A 88 8.07 9.02 -15.85
N LYS A 89 8.91 7.99 -16.02
CA LYS A 89 8.45 6.65 -16.40
C LYS A 89 7.94 5.89 -15.18
N PHE A 90 6.65 5.59 -15.19
CA PHE A 90 6.02 4.69 -14.23
C PHE A 90 6.09 3.25 -14.72
N LYS A 91 6.21 2.29 -13.81
CA LYS A 91 6.22 0.85 -14.13
C LYS A 91 4.80 0.29 -14.31
N SER A 92 3.85 0.87 -13.60
CA SER A 92 2.44 0.46 -13.62
C SER A 92 1.52 1.60 -14.02
N ASN A 93 0.29 1.24 -14.39
CA ASN A 93 -0.79 2.19 -14.61
C ASN A 93 -1.65 2.41 -13.39
N THR A 94 -1.19 1.96 -12.20
CA THR A 94 -1.96 2.03 -10.96
C THR A 94 -1.78 3.37 -10.26
N ASP A 95 -2.76 3.70 -9.43
CA ASP A 95 -2.71 4.81 -8.48
C ASP A 95 -1.81 4.52 -7.27
N THR A 96 -1.59 3.24 -6.96
CA THR A 96 -0.70 2.80 -5.87
C THR A 96 0.73 3.30 -6.06
N GLU A 97 1.28 3.17 -7.28
CA GLU A 97 2.63 3.65 -7.58
C GLU A 97 2.73 5.18 -7.42
N VAL A 98 1.66 5.90 -7.74
CA VAL A 98 1.61 7.36 -7.56
C VAL A 98 1.75 7.75 -6.08
N ILE A 99 1.19 6.97 -5.15
CA ILE A 99 1.35 7.23 -3.72
C ILE A 99 2.82 7.16 -3.31
N LEU A 100 3.58 6.16 -3.79
CA LEU A 100 5.02 6.03 -3.52
C LEU A 100 5.80 7.26 -4.02
N PHE A 101 5.55 7.71 -5.25
CA PHE A 101 6.18 8.90 -5.81
C PHE A 101 5.78 10.18 -5.05
N MET A 102 4.51 10.32 -4.69
CA MET A 102 4.02 11.46 -3.89
C MET A 102 4.64 11.48 -2.51
N TYR A 103 4.77 10.32 -1.85
CA TYR A 103 5.43 10.23 -0.55
C TYR A 103 6.91 10.60 -0.62
N GLU A 104 7.63 10.12 -1.63
CA GLU A 104 9.04 10.48 -1.83
C GLU A 104 9.21 11.99 -2.00
N LYS A 105 8.33 12.64 -2.75
CA LYS A 105 8.40 14.08 -3.06
C LYS A 105 7.94 14.97 -1.91
N PHE A 106 6.87 14.60 -1.22
CA PHE A 106 6.15 15.47 -0.28
C PHE A 106 6.12 14.94 1.16
N GLY A 107 6.64 13.73 1.42
CA GLY A 107 6.47 13.10 2.72
C GLY A 107 5.00 13.00 3.12
N LEU A 108 4.68 13.34 4.36
CA LEU A 108 3.30 13.32 4.86
C LEU A 108 2.40 14.41 4.23
N ASP A 109 2.97 15.43 3.61
CA ASP A 109 2.19 16.44 2.88
C ASP A 109 1.49 15.87 1.63
N LEU A 110 1.79 14.63 1.24
CA LEU A 110 1.04 13.91 0.19
C LEU A 110 -0.47 13.95 0.43
N PHE A 111 -0.92 13.89 1.71
CA PHE A 111 -2.34 13.93 2.06
C PHE A 111 -3.05 15.22 1.68
N LYS A 112 -2.33 16.32 1.45
CA LYS A 112 -2.87 17.59 0.94
C LYS A 112 -3.22 17.51 -0.54
N HIS A 113 -2.64 16.57 -1.26
CA HIS A 113 -2.73 16.46 -2.72
C HIS A 113 -3.62 15.31 -3.20
N ILE A 114 -3.62 14.18 -2.50
CA ILE A 114 -4.41 13.01 -2.91
C ILE A 114 -5.89 13.19 -2.58
N LYS A 115 -6.74 12.77 -3.55
CA LYS A 115 -8.20 12.75 -3.41
C LYS A 115 -8.69 11.35 -3.77
N GLY A 116 -9.46 10.74 -2.88
CA GLY A 116 -9.94 9.38 -3.10
C GLY A 116 -10.47 8.73 -1.84
N MET A 117 -10.76 7.46 -1.96
CA MET A 117 -11.11 6.57 -0.86
C MET A 117 -9.98 5.56 -0.68
N PHE A 118 -9.33 5.53 0.48
CA PHE A 118 -8.15 4.70 0.66
C PHE A 118 -7.82 4.35 2.10
N ALA A 119 -7.18 3.20 2.23
CA ALA A 119 -6.38 2.81 3.38
C ALA A 119 -5.07 2.20 2.88
N PHE A 120 -3.95 2.52 3.52
CA PHE A 120 -2.65 1.96 3.16
C PHE A 120 -1.73 1.83 4.37
N ALA A 121 -0.74 0.95 4.24
CA ALA A 121 0.47 0.96 5.05
C ALA A 121 1.68 1.11 4.14
N LEU A 122 2.54 2.08 4.45
CA LEU A 122 3.76 2.39 3.71
C LEU A 122 4.96 2.25 4.62
N TYR A 123 5.87 1.36 4.27
CA TYR A 123 7.18 1.25 4.92
C TYR A 123 8.16 2.20 4.26
N ASP A 124 8.63 3.18 5.02
CA ASP A 124 9.75 4.05 4.65
C ASP A 124 11.06 3.41 5.09
N LYS A 125 11.81 2.92 4.12
CA LYS A 125 13.07 2.23 4.36
C LYS A 125 14.14 3.16 4.97
N LYS A 126 14.16 4.43 4.58
CA LYS A 126 15.15 5.40 5.04
C LYS A 126 14.99 5.72 6.52
N SER A 127 13.76 5.97 6.96
CA SER A 127 13.46 6.29 8.37
C SER A 127 13.15 5.04 9.20
N ASN A 128 13.03 3.86 8.57
CA ASN A 128 12.62 2.60 9.18
C ASN A 128 11.27 2.72 9.92
N LYS A 129 10.30 3.39 9.29
CA LYS A 129 8.97 3.64 9.86
C LYS A 129 7.90 3.04 8.99
N ILE A 130 6.79 2.63 9.61
CA ILE A 130 5.55 2.28 8.91
C ILE A 130 4.56 3.41 9.13
N ILE A 131 4.07 3.96 8.02
CA ILE A 131 3.07 5.02 7.98
C ILE A 131 1.73 4.37 7.63
N LEU A 132 0.73 4.59 8.48
CA LEU A 132 -0.64 4.21 8.23
C LEU A 132 -1.41 5.41 7.70
N GLY A 133 -2.05 5.27 6.55
CA GLY A 133 -2.84 6.31 5.92
C GLY A 133 -4.26 5.89 5.68
N ARG A 134 -5.22 6.81 5.92
CA ARG A 134 -6.64 6.60 5.68
C ARG A 134 -7.27 7.85 5.09
N ASP A 135 -8.27 7.69 4.25
CA ASP A 135 -9.02 8.82 3.69
C ASP A 135 -9.79 9.60 4.77
N ARG A 136 -10.08 10.87 4.48
CA ARG A 136 -10.67 11.83 5.44
C ARG A 136 -12.00 11.40 6.01
N TYR A 137 -12.80 10.66 5.24
CA TYR A 137 -14.14 10.23 5.62
C TYR A 137 -14.17 8.80 6.14
N GLY A 138 -13.01 8.11 6.13
CA GLY A 138 -12.92 6.73 6.55
C GLY A 138 -13.72 5.76 5.68
N ILE A 139 -13.89 6.08 4.38
CA ILE A 139 -14.63 5.22 3.44
C ILE A 139 -13.96 3.85 3.35
N LYS A 140 -12.62 3.81 3.37
CA LYS A 140 -11.89 2.56 3.53
C LYS A 140 -11.56 2.36 5.01
N PRO A 141 -12.01 1.26 5.63
CA PRO A 141 -11.69 0.98 7.02
C PRO A 141 -10.20 0.70 7.19
N LEU A 142 -9.63 1.21 8.28
CA LEU A 142 -8.29 0.90 8.75
C LEU A 142 -8.36 0.79 10.27
N PHE A 143 -7.99 -0.37 10.80
CA PHE A 143 -7.94 -0.64 12.21
C PHE A 143 -6.50 -0.99 12.60
N TYR A 144 -6.09 -0.60 13.78
CA TYR A 144 -4.84 -1.04 14.37
C TYR A 144 -5.05 -1.40 15.83
N PHE A 145 -4.22 -2.31 16.30
CA PHE A 145 -4.15 -2.71 17.70
C PHE A 145 -2.68 -2.65 18.11
N SER A 146 -2.43 -2.16 19.34
CA SER A 146 -1.09 -2.14 19.96
C SER A 146 -1.16 -2.81 21.30
N ASN A 147 -0.27 -3.77 21.54
CA ASN A 147 0.04 -4.25 22.88
C ASN A 147 1.10 -3.29 23.43
N GLU A 148 0.80 -2.60 24.51
CA GLU A 148 1.79 -1.87 25.28
C GLU A 148 2.73 -2.83 26.01
#